data_68a5a3369982b0dad65a31cd8b2825f1
#
_entry.id   68a5a3369982b0dad65a31cd8b2825f1
#
_cell.length_a   1.000
_cell.length_b   1.000
_cell.length_c   1.000
_cell.angle_alpha   90.00
_cell.angle_beta   90.00
_cell.angle_gamma   90.00
#
_symmetry.space_group_name_H-M   'P 1'
#
loop_
_entity.id
_entity.type
_entity.pdbx_description
1 polymer ?
#
loop_
_entity_poly.entity_id
_entity_poly.type
_entity_poly.pdbx_seq_one_letter_code
_entity_poly.pdbx_strand_id
1 'polypeptide(L)'
;MTQWTPEAEKQLNEYLARVDALSRANGDDADEIVDGLKQHIRTEAEGKSPLLVTDVHVKLAIANIGTPEQVADTVTDDISRSNGNGHSIG
;
A
#
# COMPACT_ATOMS: atom_id res chain seq x y z
N MET A 1 -7.53 -10.29 19.87
CA MET A 1 -6.52 -9.33 19.43
C MET A 1 -5.52 -10.02 18.52
N THR A 2 -5.27 -9.43 17.35
CA THR A 2 -4.36 -10.04 16.39
C THR A 2 -2.92 -9.74 16.76
N GLN A 3 -2.06 -10.74 16.69
CA GLN A 3 -0.64 -10.57 16.93
C GLN A 3 0.11 -10.59 15.60
N TRP A 4 1.20 -9.83 15.56
CA TRP A 4 2.06 -9.75 14.38
C TRP A 4 3.45 -10.25 14.76
N THR A 5 4.02 -11.12 13.92
CA THR A 5 5.39 -11.54 14.13
C THR A 5 6.35 -10.40 13.78
N PRO A 6 7.58 -10.40 14.32
CA PRO A 6 8.56 -9.38 13.92
C PRO A 6 8.81 -9.36 12.42
N GLU A 7 8.80 -10.52 11.78
CA GLU A 7 8.98 -10.62 10.34
C GLU A 7 7.82 -9.97 9.59
N ALA A 8 6.60 -10.15 10.09
CA ALA A 8 5.43 -9.53 9.47
C ALA A 8 5.53 -8.01 9.53
N GLU A 9 5.89 -7.48 10.69
CA GLU A 9 6.04 -6.04 10.84
C GLU A 9 7.17 -5.50 9.97
N LYS A 10 8.27 -6.24 9.87
CA LYS A 10 9.39 -5.85 9.02
C LYS A 10 8.98 -5.76 7.56
N GLN A 11 8.24 -6.76 7.07
CA GLN A 11 7.77 -6.75 5.69
C GLN A 11 6.88 -5.55 5.42
N LEU A 12 5.96 -5.26 6.33
CA LEU A 12 5.07 -4.13 6.19
C LEU A 12 5.87 -2.82 6.16
N ASN A 13 6.79 -2.65 7.09
CA ASN A 13 7.57 -1.43 7.19
C ASN A 13 8.46 -1.21 5.97
N GLU A 14 9.06 -2.27 5.44
CA GLU A 14 9.90 -2.17 4.24
C GLU A 14 9.07 -1.76 3.04
N TYR A 15 7.90 -2.35 2.88
CA TYR A 15 7.00 -1.97 1.80
C TYR A 15 6.59 -0.51 1.90
N LEU A 16 6.18 -0.09 3.09
CA LEU A 16 5.74 1.28 3.29
C LEU A 16 6.86 2.29 3.12
N ALA A 17 8.08 1.93 3.49
CA ALA A 17 9.23 2.80 3.28
C ALA A 17 9.49 3.04 1.80
N ARG A 18 9.31 2.01 0.96
CA ARG A 18 9.47 2.16 -0.48
C ARG A 18 8.37 3.02 -1.08
N VAL A 19 7.14 2.80 -0.64
CA VAL A 19 6.02 3.63 -1.10
C VAL A 19 6.24 5.07 -0.70
N ASP A 20 6.71 5.31 0.52
CA ASP A 20 7.02 6.66 1.00
C ASP A 20 8.04 7.35 0.10
N ALA A 21 9.15 6.66 -0.19
CA ALA A 21 10.20 7.23 -1.03
C ALA A 21 9.69 7.55 -2.44
N LEU A 22 8.93 6.64 -3.03
CA LEU A 22 8.39 6.84 -4.37
C LEU A 22 7.35 7.95 -4.41
N SER A 23 6.50 8.02 -3.40
CA SER A 23 5.48 9.06 -3.33
C SER A 23 6.11 10.44 -3.19
N ARG A 24 7.15 10.55 -2.36
CA ARG A 24 7.87 11.82 -2.22
C ARG A 24 8.55 12.22 -3.53
N ALA A 25 9.12 11.26 -4.23
CA ALA A 25 9.76 11.52 -5.52
C ALA A 25 8.75 12.01 -6.55
N ASN A 26 7.50 11.55 -6.46
CA ASN A 26 6.44 11.98 -7.36
C ASN A 26 5.76 13.27 -6.93
N GLY A 27 6.10 13.82 -5.77
CA GLY A 27 5.48 15.02 -5.26
C GLY A 27 4.15 14.82 -4.58
N ASP A 28 3.82 13.58 -4.23
CA ASP A 28 2.57 13.26 -3.57
C ASP A 28 2.69 13.41 -2.06
N ASP A 29 1.53 13.42 -1.39
CA ASP A 29 1.49 13.42 0.08
C ASP A 29 1.80 12.02 0.59
N ALA A 30 3.09 11.76 0.80
CA ALA A 30 3.56 10.44 1.17
C ALA A 30 3.00 9.96 2.51
N ASP A 31 2.88 10.86 3.47
CA ASP A 31 2.38 10.50 4.79
C ASP A 31 0.95 9.98 4.72
N GLU A 32 0.10 10.62 3.96
CA GLU A 32 -1.28 10.21 3.80
C GLU A 32 -1.38 8.88 3.05
N ILE A 33 -0.61 8.74 1.98
CA ILE A 33 -0.62 7.51 1.19
C ILE A 33 -0.13 6.33 2.03
N VAL A 34 0.96 6.50 2.75
CA VAL A 34 1.54 5.45 3.58
C VAL A 34 0.57 5.06 4.70
N ASP A 35 -0.04 6.03 5.34
CA ASP A 35 -0.99 5.75 6.42
C ASP A 35 -2.19 4.94 5.92
N GLY A 36 -2.75 5.34 4.78
CA GLY A 36 -3.87 4.63 4.18
C GLY A 36 -3.51 3.20 3.80
N LEU A 37 -2.33 3.02 3.19
CA LEU A 37 -1.87 1.69 2.80
C LEU A 37 -1.58 0.83 4.02
N LYS A 38 -1.00 1.41 5.05
CA LYS A 38 -0.72 0.67 6.27
C LYS A 38 -2.01 0.06 6.85
N GLN A 39 -3.05 0.88 6.95
CA GLN A 39 -4.33 0.39 7.46
C GLN A 39 -4.93 -0.67 6.54
N HIS A 40 -4.85 -0.45 5.24
CA HIS A 40 -5.38 -1.40 4.29
C HIS A 40 -4.68 -2.76 4.37
N ILE A 41 -3.34 -2.74 4.41
CA ILE A 41 -2.56 -3.97 4.49
C ILE A 41 -2.84 -4.70 5.81
N ARG A 42 -2.92 -3.96 6.92
CA ARG A 42 -3.23 -4.56 8.20
C ARG A 42 -4.59 -5.24 8.18
N THR A 43 -5.59 -4.57 7.65
CA THR A 43 -6.94 -5.12 7.54
C THR A 43 -6.95 -6.38 6.69
N GLU A 44 -6.27 -6.35 5.54
CA GLU A 44 -6.19 -7.51 4.66
C GLU A 44 -5.48 -8.69 5.32
N ALA A 45 -4.34 -8.44 5.94
CA ALA A 45 -3.56 -9.50 6.56
C ALA A 45 -4.29 -10.09 7.76
N GLU A 46 -4.90 -9.26 8.58
CA GLU A 46 -5.65 -9.72 9.74
C GLU A 46 -6.92 -10.45 9.32
N GLY A 47 -7.51 -10.08 8.19
CA GLY A 47 -8.62 -10.81 7.64
C GLY A 47 -8.26 -12.22 7.21
N LYS A 48 -7.03 -12.41 6.73
CA LYS A 48 -6.54 -13.74 6.36
C LYS A 48 -6.18 -14.58 7.57
N SER A 49 -5.68 -13.96 8.62
CA SER A 49 -5.25 -14.67 9.82
C SER A 49 -5.54 -13.81 11.06
N PRO A 50 -6.76 -13.96 11.62
CA PRO A 50 -7.19 -13.06 12.72
C PRO A 50 -6.40 -13.22 14.01
N LEU A 51 -5.74 -14.36 14.22
CA LEU A 51 -5.03 -14.61 15.47
C LEU A 51 -3.55 -14.23 15.38
N LEU A 52 -2.92 -14.52 14.25
CA LEU A 52 -1.48 -14.31 14.10
C LEU A 52 -1.16 -13.98 12.65
N VAL A 53 -0.57 -12.82 12.43
CA VAL A 53 -0.12 -12.42 11.10
C VAL A 53 1.36 -12.69 10.97
N THR A 54 1.74 -13.43 9.94
CA THR A 54 3.14 -13.73 9.63
C THR A 54 3.55 -12.94 8.37
N ASP A 55 4.84 -13.00 8.05
CA ASP A 55 5.35 -12.37 6.84
C ASP A 55 4.66 -12.90 5.58
N VAL A 56 4.25 -14.16 5.57
CA VAL A 56 3.53 -14.73 4.44
C VAL A 56 2.20 -14.01 4.22
N HIS A 57 1.47 -13.76 5.30
CA HIS A 57 0.19 -13.06 5.19
C HIS A 57 0.38 -11.63 4.68
N VAL A 58 1.43 -10.96 5.14
CA VAL A 58 1.74 -9.61 4.68
C VAL A 58 2.10 -9.62 3.20
N LYS A 59 2.91 -10.58 2.77
CA LYS A 59 3.28 -10.71 1.37
C LYS A 59 2.07 -10.93 0.48
N LEU A 60 1.12 -11.75 0.93
CA LEU A 60 -0.10 -11.99 0.18
C LEU A 60 -0.96 -10.73 0.08
N ALA A 61 -1.07 -9.99 1.16
CA ALA A 61 -1.81 -8.74 1.15
C ALA A 61 -1.16 -7.73 0.19
N ILE A 62 0.17 -7.64 0.22
CA ILE A 62 0.91 -6.77 -0.68
C ILE A 62 0.72 -7.19 -2.14
N ALA A 63 0.70 -8.49 -2.40
CA ALA A 63 0.49 -9.00 -3.75
C ALA A 63 -0.88 -8.60 -4.30
N ASN A 64 -1.87 -8.52 -3.44
CA ASN A 64 -3.21 -8.09 -3.86
C ASN A 64 -3.27 -6.59 -4.17
N ILE A 65 -2.44 -5.80 -3.51
CA ILE A 65 -2.42 -4.35 -3.70
C ILE A 65 -1.52 -3.97 -4.88
N GLY A 66 -0.36 -4.63 -4.98
CA GLY A 66 0.63 -4.36 -6.01
C GLY A 66 1.97 -3.95 -5.42
N THR A 67 2.96 -3.79 -6.28
CA THR A 67 4.30 -3.36 -5.86
C THR A 67 4.26 -1.90 -5.45
N PRO A 68 5.27 -1.42 -4.69
CA PRO A 68 5.34 -0.01 -4.34
C PRO A 68 5.31 0.90 -5.56
N GLU A 69 6.01 0.50 -6.62
CA GLU A 69 6.04 1.25 -7.87
C GLU A 69 4.66 1.32 -8.51
N GLN A 70 3.94 0.21 -8.54
CA GLN A 70 2.60 0.17 -9.12
C GLN A 70 1.62 1.02 -8.33
N VAL A 71 1.71 0.99 -7.02
CA VAL A 71 0.83 1.78 -6.17
C VAL A 71 1.07 3.27 -6.39
N ALA A 72 2.33 3.69 -6.41
CA ALA A 72 2.66 5.09 -6.63
C ALA A 72 2.20 5.55 -8.01
N ASP A 73 2.41 4.74 -9.04
CA ASP A 73 1.95 5.06 -10.39
C ASP A 73 0.44 5.15 -10.47
N THR A 74 -0.27 4.24 -9.81
CA THR A 74 -1.72 4.24 -9.81
C THR A 74 -2.29 5.52 -9.20
N VAL A 75 -1.71 5.96 -8.09
CA VAL A 75 -2.13 7.21 -7.46
C VAL A 75 -1.90 8.39 -8.41
N THR A 76 -0.73 8.44 -9.04
CA THR A 76 -0.40 9.50 -9.98
C THR A 76 -1.32 9.46 -11.20
N ASP A 77 -1.58 8.27 -11.72
CA ASP A 77 -2.47 8.09 -12.85
C ASP A 77 -3.89 8.55 -12.52
N ASP A 78 -4.37 8.22 -11.36
CA ASP A 78 -5.71 8.64 -10.94
C ASP A 78 -5.83 10.15 -10.92
N ILE A 79 -4.82 10.82 -10.39
CA ILE A 79 -4.79 12.27 -10.35
C ILE A 79 -4.77 12.85 -11.77
N SER A 80 -3.93 12.30 -12.62
CA SER A 80 -3.84 12.72 -14.01
C SER A 80 -5.15 12.51 -14.74
N ARG A 81 -5.74 11.38 -14.51
CA ARG A 81 -7.00 11.04 -15.17
C ARG A 81 -8.12 11.97 -14.75
N SER A 82 -8.15 12.32 -13.48
CA SER A 82 -9.14 13.27 -12.98
C SER A 82 -9.01 14.62 -13.66
N ASN A 83 -7.79 15.02 -13.95
CA ASN A 83 -7.56 16.27 -14.64
C ASN A 83 -7.82 16.19 -16.10
N GLY A 84 -7.49 15.09 -16.67
CA GLY A 84 -7.51 15.00 -18.08
C GLY A 84 -8.74 14.58 -18.63
N ASN A 85 -9.43 13.97 -18.16
CA ASN A 85 -10.30 13.37 -18.85
C ASN A 85 -11.49 13.64 -18.91
N GLY A 86 -11.16 14.03 -18.76
CA GLY A 86 -12.10 13.98 -19.18
C GLY A 86 -12.30 13.12 -20.19
N HIS A 87 -11.80 12.92 -20.48
CA HIS A 87 -11.96 12.25 -21.15
C HIS A 87 -12.32 11.58 -21.57
N SER A 88 -12.07 11.40 -21.53
CA SER A 88 -12.49 10.76 -21.98
C SER A 88 -12.97 10.11 -22.21
N ILE A 89 -13.03 9.97 -22.08
CA ILE A 89 -13.77 9.36 -22.38
C ILE A 89 -14.55 9.41 -22.75
N GLY A 90 -14.34 9.84 -22.66
CA GLY A 90 -15.40 10.12 -23.03
C GLY A 90 -15.91 10.24 -23.13
#